data_e7015277ab06244b49c89d68e28b1c81
#
_entry.id   e7015277ab06244b49c89d68e28b1c81
#
_cell.length_a   1.000
_cell.length_b   1.000
_cell.length_c   1.000
_cell.angle_alpha   90.00
_cell.angle_beta   90.00
_cell.angle_gamma   90.00
#
_symmetry.space_group_name_H-M   'P 1'
#
loop_
_entity.id
_entity.type
_entity.pdbx_description
1 polymer ?
#
loop_
_entity_poly.entity_id
_entity_poly.type
_entity_poly.pdbx_seq_one_letter_code
_entity_poly.pdbx_strand_id
1 'polypeptide(L)'
;MSDSISAQESVFQFPWSRASERDTYEQAQHAALIAELQAARAREEEWLREKSDLFRRQDMLAQEFEHRLVNSLQIIVSLLSLQSRTAGPEAAAQLTVAANRVASFGRVHRRLHLLDHQESVEFKQYLQHLCEDLSGLLFQEENERSIAVEGATIDIPTVLAIPLGFIVNELITNSAKYAKSNITVRLETSPSIGHSISVLDDGPGLPAAFDPAASKGLGMKIVGSLVKQIGGELQIAPGKSGRGACFTVTFCSPGLVINRT
;
A
#
# COMPACT_ATOMS: atom_id res chain seq x y z
N MET A 1 -70.30 0.78 -86.47
CA MET A 1 -68.93 0.68 -86.96
C MET A 1 -68.20 1.84 -86.33
N SER A 2 -67.52 1.61 -85.27
CA SER A 2 -66.69 2.61 -84.62
C SER A 2 -65.65 1.89 -83.79
N ASP A 3 -64.41 1.98 -84.22
CA ASP A 3 -63.27 1.39 -83.57
C ASP A 3 -62.90 2.16 -82.34
N SER A 4 -62.74 1.43 -81.21
CA SER A 4 -62.22 1.92 -79.99
C SER A 4 -60.68 1.78 -79.95
N ILE A 5 -59.96 2.86 -79.92
CA ILE A 5 -58.53 2.88 -79.70
C ILE A 5 -58.31 3.12 -78.23
N SER A 6 -57.86 2.05 -77.50
CA SER A 6 -57.38 2.17 -76.14
C SER A 6 -55.94 2.68 -76.10
N ALA A 7 -55.74 3.88 -75.59
CA ALA A 7 -54.41 4.42 -75.30
C ALA A 7 -53.87 3.83 -74.00
N GLN A 8 -52.82 3.03 -74.11
CA GLN A 8 -51.98 2.64 -72.99
C GLN A 8 -51.06 3.80 -72.64
N GLU A 9 -51.34 4.51 -71.56
CA GLU A 9 -50.37 5.43 -70.90
C GLU A 9 -49.29 4.63 -70.23
N SER A 10 -48.14 4.50 -70.90
CA SER A 10 -46.91 4.06 -70.27
C SER A 10 -46.33 5.20 -69.38
N VAL A 11 -46.49 5.10 -68.11
CA VAL A 11 -45.84 6.02 -67.12
C VAL A 11 -44.32 5.83 -67.20
N PHE A 12 -43.65 6.70 -67.92
CA PHE A 12 -42.21 6.84 -67.96
C PHE A 12 -41.76 7.39 -66.56
N GLN A 13 -41.36 6.49 -65.68
CA GLN A 13 -40.64 6.89 -64.40
C GLN A 13 -39.25 7.36 -64.82
N PHE A 14 -38.96 8.64 -64.62
CA PHE A 14 -37.66 9.24 -64.92
C PHE A 14 -36.60 8.75 -63.89
N PRO A 15 -35.39 8.38 -64.32
CA PRO A 15 -34.32 7.86 -63.44
C PRO A 15 -33.92 8.79 -62.28
N TRP A 16 -34.10 10.08 -62.42
CA TRP A 16 -33.74 11.09 -61.38
C TRP A 16 -34.64 11.11 -60.13
N SER A 17 -35.84 10.58 -60.20
CA SER A 17 -36.70 10.47 -59.04
C SER A 17 -36.11 9.46 -58.04
N ARG A 18 -35.52 8.38 -58.53
CA ARG A 18 -34.85 7.36 -57.70
C ARG A 18 -33.50 7.83 -57.08
N ALA A 19 -32.78 8.72 -57.81
CA ALA A 19 -31.55 9.31 -57.28
C ALA A 19 -31.86 10.27 -56.10
N SER A 20 -32.88 11.14 -56.25
CA SER A 20 -33.31 12.04 -55.17
C SER A 20 -33.84 11.33 -53.93
N GLU A 21 -34.54 10.20 -54.10
CA GLU A 21 -35.02 9.37 -52.99
C GLU A 21 -33.86 8.65 -52.25
N ARG A 22 -32.82 8.22 -52.95
CA ARG A 22 -31.60 7.66 -52.35
C ARG A 22 -30.83 8.70 -51.55
N ASP A 23 -30.60 9.89 -52.10
CA ASP A 23 -29.90 10.97 -51.43
C ASP A 23 -30.61 11.39 -50.14
N THR A 24 -31.93 11.48 -50.14
CA THR A 24 -32.71 11.79 -48.94
C THR A 24 -32.67 10.67 -47.92
N TYR A 25 -32.66 9.40 -48.31
CA TYR A 25 -32.53 8.25 -47.44
C TYR A 25 -31.14 8.18 -46.78
N GLU A 26 -30.07 8.39 -47.55
CA GLU A 26 -28.68 8.44 -47.03
C GLU A 26 -28.49 9.60 -46.05
N GLN A 27 -29.05 10.77 -46.35
CA GLN A 27 -29.02 11.92 -45.44
C GLN A 27 -29.77 11.64 -44.13
N ALA A 28 -30.93 10.96 -44.20
CA ALA A 28 -31.68 10.58 -42.99
C ALA A 28 -30.92 9.55 -42.13
N GLN A 29 -30.27 8.56 -42.80
CA GLN A 29 -29.40 7.60 -42.08
C GLN A 29 -28.21 8.29 -41.42
N HIS A 30 -27.53 9.21 -42.10
CA HIS A 30 -26.44 10.00 -41.54
C HIS A 30 -26.89 10.83 -40.34
N ALA A 31 -28.02 11.49 -40.42
CA ALA A 31 -28.58 12.28 -39.32
C ALA A 31 -28.92 11.40 -38.10
N ALA A 32 -29.50 10.22 -38.33
CA ALA A 32 -29.79 9.25 -37.26
C ALA A 32 -28.52 8.75 -36.59
N LEU A 33 -27.48 8.43 -37.36
CA LEU A 33 -26.19 7.97 -36.83
C LEU A 33 -25.47 9.07 -35.99
N ILE A 34 -25.54 10.32 -36.45
CA ILE A 34 -24.99 11.46 -35.71
C ILE A 34 -25.75 11.65 -34.39
N ALA A 35 -27.08 11.53 -34.40
CA ALA A 35 -27.90 11.62 -33.20
C ALA A 35 -27.58 10.51 -32.20
N GLU A 36 -27.40 9.27 -32.66
CA GLU A 36 -26.96 8.15 -31.80
C GLU A 36 -25.58 8.38 -31.21
N LEU A 37 -24.63 8.86 -32.02
CA LEU A 37 -23.28 9.17 -31.57
C LEU A 37 -23.28 10.27 -30.48
N GLN A 38 -24.09 11.32 -30.69
CA GLN A 38 -24.24 12.39 -29.70
C GLN A 38 -24.88 11.88 -28.42
N ALA A 39 -25.89 11.04 -28.48
CA ALA A 39 -26.53 10.43 -27.33
C ALA A 39 -25.58 9.46 -26.58
N ALA A 40 -24.73 8.73 -27.33
CA ALA A 40 -23.71 7.87 -26.73
C ALA A 40 -22.65 8.69 -25.98
N ARG A 41 -22.15 9.77 -26.58
CA ARG A 41 -21.20 10.70 -25.91
C ARG A 41 -21.78 11.36 -24.68
N ALA A 42 -23.02 11.81 -24.73
CA ALA A 42 -23.68 12.40 -23.57
C ALA A 42 -23.78 11.41 -22.39
N ARG A 43 -24.12 10.15 -22.67
CA ARG A 43 -24.13 9.07 -21.66
C ARG A 43 -22.75 8.77 -21.11
N GLU A 44 -21.73 8.77 -21.95
CA GLU A 44 -20.34 8.57 -21.52
C GLU A 44 -19.87 9.70 -20.60
N GLU A 45 -20.16 10.96 -20.95
CA GLU A 45 -19.82 12.12 -20.12
C GLU A 45 -20.54 12.08 -18.77
N GLU A 46 -21.82 11.71 -18.74
CA GLU A 46 -22.59 11.56 -17.50
C GLU A 46 -22.00 10.47 -16.61
N TRP A 47 -21.68 9.30 -17.20
CA TRP A 47 -21.04 8.19 -16.50
C TRP A 47 -19.66 8.56 -15.94
N LEU A 48 -18.85 9.30 -16.69
CA LEU A 48 -17.55 9.80 -16.23
C LEU A 48 -17.68 10.77 -15.07
N ARG A 49 -18.70 11.64 -15.08
CA ARG A 49 -19.00 12.55 -13.95
C ARG A 49 -19.40 11.77 -12.70
N GLU A 50 -20.33 10.84 -12.84
CA GLU A 50 -20.79 9.99 -11.74
C GLU A 50 -19.63 9.18 -11.13
N LYS A 51 -18.80 8.59 -12.00
CA LYS A 51 -17.60 7.87 -11.59
C LYS A 51 -16.64 8.80 -10.82
N SER A 52 -16.38 10.00 -11.29
CA SER A 52 -15.54 10.98 -10.62
C SER A 52 -16.07 11.37 -9.24
N ASP A 53 -17.40 11.57 -9.12
CA ASP A 53 -18.03 11.89 -7.84
C ASP A 53 -17.98 10.73 -6.84
N LEU A 54 -18.13 9.49 -7.33
CA LEU A 54 -17.97 8.30 -6.49
C LEU A 54 -16.53 8.19 -5.95
N PHE A 55 -15.51 8.40 -6.79
CA PHE A 55 -14.12 8.41 -6.34
C PHE A 55 -13.87 9.48 -5.28
N ARG A 56 -14.34 10.72 -5.51
CA ARG A 56 -14.19 11.80 -4.51
C ARG A 56 -14.84 11.45 -3.17
N ARG A 57 -16.02 10.83 -3.20
CA ARG A 57 -16.70 10.38 -1.96
C ARG A 57 -15.93 9.28 -1.26
N GLN A 58 -15.40 8.32 -2.02
CA GLN A 58 -14.56 7.26 -1.48
C GLN A 58 -13.32 7.83 -0.81
N ASP A 59 -12.63 8.77 -1.45
CA ASP A 59 -11.45 9.44 -0.91
C ASP A 59 -11.75 10.19 0.40
N MET A 60 -12.85 10.94 0.42
CA MET A 60 -13.26 11.65 1.64
C MET A 60 -13.57 10.69 2.79
N LEU A 61 -14.26 9.58 2.51
CA LEU A 61 -14.58 8.57 3.53
C LEU A 61 -13.31 7.87 4.04
N ALA A 62 -12.36 7.59 3.16
CA ALA A 62 -11.08 7.00 3.52
C ALA A 62 -10.30 7.94 4.46
N GLN A 63 -10.18 9.23 4.12
CA GLN A 63 -9.53 10.23 4.95
C GLN A 63 -10.21 10.39 6.33
N GLU A 64 -11.54 10.45 6.36
CA GLU A 64 -12.30 10.55 7.62
C GLU A 64 -12.07 9.31 8.50
N PHE A 65 -12.13 8.11 7.91
CA PHE A 65 -11.86 6.86 8.63
C PHE A 65 -10.47 6.88 9.28
N GLU A 66 -9.49 7.37 8.56
CA GLU A 66 -8.13 7.49 9.05
C GLU A 66 -7.95 8.46 10.19
N HIS A 67 -8.46 9.67 10.03
CA HIS A 67 -8.44 10.63 11.12
C HIS A 67 -9.07 10.05 12.39
N ARG A 68 -10.18 9.32 12.24
CA ARG A 68 -10.83 8.64 13.36
C ARG A 68 -9.97 7.52 13.93
N LEU A 69 -9.32 6.71 13.08
CA LEU A 69 -8.44 5.63 13.53
C LEU A 69 -7.25 6.19 14.32
N VAL A 70 -6.54 7.18 13.79
CA VAL A 70 -5.41 7.80 14.47
C VAL A 70 -5.82 8.43 15.80
N ASN A 71 -6.95 9.13 15.83
CA ASN A 71 -7.49 9.72 17.06
C ASN A 71 -7.85 8.64 18.09
N SER A 72 -8.45 7.53 17.65
CA SER A 72 -8.78 6.40 18.54
C SER A 72 -7.52 5.76 19.12
N LEU A 73 -6.47 5.59 18.31
CA LEU A 73 -5.19 5.10 18.78
C LEU A 73 -4.53 6.05 19.80
N GLN A 74 -4.61 7.37 19.60
CA GLN A 74 -4.14 8.36 20.56
C GLN A 74 -4.87 8.30 21.91
N ILE A 75 -6.18 8.07 21.89
CA ILE A 75 -6.97 7.86 23.11
C ILE A 75 -6.47 6.60 23.84
N ILE A 76 -6.24 5.51 23.13
CA ILE A 76 -5.71 4.27 23.72
C ILE A 76 -4.33 4.50 24.35
N VAL A 77 -3.42 5.20 23.66
CA VAL A 77 -2.10 5.57 24.18
C VAL A 77 -2.24 6.39 25.47
N SER A 78 -3.13 7.38 25.48
CA SER A 78 -3.38 8.22 26.65
C SER A 78 -3.92 7.43 27.83
N LEU A 79 -4.84 6.50 27.59
CA LEU A 79 -5.39 5.61 28.65
C LEU A 79 -4.31 4.67 29.22
N LEU A 80 -3.51 4.04 28.36
CA LEU A 80 -2.41 3.19 28.81
C LEU A 80 -1.37 3.98 29.61
N SER A 81 -1.04 5.19 29.17
CA SER A 81 -0.12 6.10 29.88
C SER A 81 -0.69 6.57 31.22
N LEU A 82 -1.99 6.81 31.31
CA LEU A 82 -2.64 7.16 32.57
C LEU A 82 -2.61 5.97 33.56
N GLN A 83 -2.93 4.78 33.08
CA GLN A 83 -2.90 3.57 33.89
C GLN A 83 -1.47 3.25 34.38
N SER A 84 -0.43 3.50 33.57
CA SER A 84 0.95 3.25 33.96
C SER A 84 1.40 4.12 35.16
N ARG A 85 0.82 5.33 35.30
CA ARG A 85 1.17 6.23 36.42
C ARG A 85 0.66 5.75 37.78
N THR A 86 -0.39 4.93 37.81
CA THR A 86 -1.02 4.42 39.02
C THR A 86 -0.69 2.94 39.30
N ALA A 87 -0.04 2.27 38.37
CA ALA A 87 0.30 0.87 38.45
C ALA A 87 1.63 0.66 39.25
N GLY A 88 1.81 -0.54 39.76
CA GLY A 88 3.10 -0.92 40.33
C GLY A 88 4.21 -0.98 39.24
N PRO A 89 5.49 -0.93 39.63
CA PRO A 89 6.62 -0.72 38.71
C PRO A 89 6.66 -1.69 37.50
N GLU A 90 6.38 -2.96 37.74
CA GLU A 90 6.40 -3.98 36.67
C GLU A 90 5.24 -3.78 35.70
N ALA A 91 4.03 -3.55 36.21
CA ALA A 91 2.85 -3.29 35.38
C ALA A 91 2.98 -1.95 34.64
N ALA A 92 3.54 -0.92 35.26
CA ALA A 92 3.81 0.36 34.66
C ALA A 92 4.77 0.24 33.45
N ALA A 93 5.85 -0.55 33.60
CA ALA A 93 6.77 -0.82 32.50
C ALA A 93 6.07 -1.54 31.32
N GLN A 94 5.22 -2.53 31.59
CA GLN A 94 4.46 -3.25 30.55
C GLN A 94 3.44 -2.35 29.86
N LEU A 95 2.73 -1.51 30.59
CA LEU A 95 1.78 -0.54 30.04
C LEU A 95 2.46 0.51 29.16
N THR A 96 3.63 0.98 29.56
CA THR A 96 4.45 1.91 28.76
C THR A 96 4.88 1.25 27.44
N VAL A 97 5.35 0.00 27.49
CA VAL A 97 5.68 -0.75 26.26
C VAL A 97 4.46 -0.91 25.34
N ALA A 98 3.29 -1.21 25.91
CA ALA A 98 2.05 -1.32 25.13
C ALA A 98 1.65 0.03 24.50
N ALA A 99 1.72 1.13 25.27
CA ALA A 99 1.44 2.47 24.78
C ALA A 99 2.35 2.87 23.61
N ASN A 100 3.66 2.63 23.73
CA ASN A 100 4.63 2.90 22.68
C ASN A 100 4.34 2.08 21.39
N ARG A 101 3.88 0.83 21.50
CA ARG A 101 3.49 0.02 20.34
C ARG A 101 2.26 0.56 19.65
N VAL A 102 1.22 0.91 20.39
CA VAL A 102 0.02 1.52 19.81
C VAL A 102 0.37 2.84 19.11
N ALA A 103 1.25 3.65 19.71
CA ALA A 103 1.74 4.88 19.09
C ALA A 103 2.52 4.60 17.78
N SER A 104 3.34 3.54 17.77
CA SER A 104 4.06 3.09 16.57
C SER A 104 3.11 2.65 15.47
N PHE A 105 2.04 1.94 15.83
CA PHE A 105 0.97 1.59 14.90
C PHE A 105 0.39 2.83 14.22
N GLY A 106 0.02 3.83 14.98
CA GLY A 106 -0.50 5.10 14.44
C GLY A 106 0.48 5.82 13.50
N ARG A 107 1.80 5.77 13.77
CA ARG A 107 2.83 6.38 12.91
C ARG A 107 2.97 5.66 11.58
N VAL A 108 3.13 4.34 11.59
CA VAL A 108 3.24 3.51 10.39
C VAL A 108 2.02 3.71 9.50
N HIS A 109 0.82 3.67 10.10
CA HIS A 109 -0.43 3.83 9.37
C HIS A 109 -0.53 5.23 8.73
N ARG A 110 -0.26 6.30 9.47
CA ARG A 110 -0.30 7.68 8.96
C ARG A 110 0.66 7.91 7.79
N ARG A 111 1.86 7.33 7.84
CA ARG A 111 2.85 7.47 6.76
C ARG A 111 2.41 6.80 5.48
N LEU A 112 1.78 5.63 5.57
CA LEU A 112 1.32 4.90 4.40
C LEU A 112 0.11 5.54 3.74
N HIS A 113 -0.74 6.19 4.52
CA HIS A 113 -1.92 6.89 3.99
C HIS A 113 -1.61 8.18 3.23
N LEU A 114 -0.51 8.84 3.52
CA LEU A 114 -0.03 9.94 2.67
C LEU A 114 0.32 9.47 1.24
N LEU A 115 0.40 8.15 1.05
CA LEU A 115 0.68 7.46 -0.22
C LEU A 115 -0.54 6.73 -0.80
N ASP A 116 -1.73 6.85 -0.18
CA ASP A 116 -2.90 5.97 -0.32
C ASP A 116 -3.66 6.05 -1.65
N HIS A 117 -3.25 6.90 -2.59
CA HIS A 117 -3.78 6.85 -3.95
C HIS A 117 -2.93 5.99 -4.90
N GLN A 118 -1.91 5.29 -4.37
CA GLN A 118 -1.03 4.43 -5.16
C GLN A 118 -1.23 2.97 -4.75
N GLU A 119 -1.53 2.12 -5.71
CA GLU A 119 -1.59 0.66 -5.53
C GLU A 119 -0.26 0.10 -5.01
N SER A 120 0.83 0.81 -5.26
CA SER A 120 2.19 0.47 -4.85
C SER A 120 2.93 1.67 -4.23
N VAL A 121 3.88 1.37 -3.36
CA VAL A 121 4.71 2.33 -2.61
C VAL A 121 6.17 2.10 -2.92
N GLU A 122 6.92 3.16 -3.21
CA GLU A 122 8.39 3.11 -3.21
C GLU A 122 8.88 2.86 -1.78
N PHE A 123 9.19 1.58 -1.51
CA PHE A 123 9.32 1.10 -0.15
C PHE A 123 10.59 1.57 0.55
N LYS A 124 11.67 1.82 -0.19
CA LYS A 124 12.91 2.36 0.38
C LYS A 124 12.70 3.77 0.92
N GLN A 125 12.05 4.64 0.15
CA GLN A 125 11.74 6.00 0.58
C GLN A 125 10.81 6.02 1.80
N TYR A 126 9.79 5.14 1.79
CA TYR A 126 8.92 4.95 2.93
C TYR A 126 9.71 4.57 4.20
N LEU A 127 10.64 3.60 4.09
CA LEU A 127 11.48 3.19 5.21
C LEU A 127 12.43 4.29 5.68
N GLN A 128 12.98 5.11 4.78
CA GLN A 128 13.82 6.25 5.13
C GLN A 128 13.05 7.21 6.05
N HIS A 129 11.85 7.60 5.66
CA HIS A 129 11.01 8.48 6.49
C HIS A 129 10.61 7.83 7.83
N LEU A 130 10.29 6.52 7.83
CA LEU A 130 9.99 5.80 9.08
C LEU A 130 11.20 5.77 10.01
N CYS A 131 12.40 5.56 9.48
CA CYS A 131 13.64 5.52 10.25
C CYS A 131 14.04 6.90 10.78
N GLU A 132 13.81 7.97 10.03
CA GLU A 132 13.99 9.36 10.49
C GLU A 132 13.11 9.65 11.70
N ASP A 133 11.81 9.32 11.63
CA ASP A 133 10.89 9.50 12.75
C ASP A 133 11.32 8.69 13.98
N LEU A 134 11.76 7.44 13.77
CA LEU A 134 12.23 6.59 14.87
C LEU A 134 13.54 7.08 15.47
N SER A 135 14.47 7.56 14.65
CA SER A 135 15.73 8.12 15.12
C SER A 135 15.51 9.30 16.05
N GLY A 136 14.64 10.25 15.65
CA GLY A 136 14.27 11.38 16.49
C GLY A 136 13.61 11.03 17.81
N LEU A 137 12.93 9.88 17.90
CA LEU A 137 12.28 9.40 19.11
C LEU A 137 13.20 8.59 20.04
N LEU A 138 14.07 7.77 19.45
CA LEU A 138 14.87 6.79 20.18
C LEU A 138 16.20 7.39 20.66
N PHE A 139 16.72 8.42 19.98
CA PHE A 139 18.07 8.92 20.16
C PHE A 139 18.14 10.44 20.41
N GLN A 140 17.13 11.01 21.10
CA GLN A 140 16.98 12.46 21.32
C GLN A 140 18.17 13.16 21.98
N GLU A 141 19.04 12.44 22.68
CA GLU A 141 20.17 13.01 23.42
C GLU A 141 21.55 12.44 23.02
N GLU A 142 21.59 11.48 22.12
CA GLU A 142 22.83 10.78 21.76
C GLU A 142 23.20 11.03 20.30
N ASN A 143 24.11 11.97 20.05
CA ASN A 143 24.58 12.38 18.71
C ASN A 143 25.35 11.29 17.93
N GLU A 144 25.63 10.14 18.53
CA GLU A 144 26.43 9.06 17.92
C GLU A 144 25.59 7.88 17.39
N ARG A 145 24.27 7.88 17.61
CA ARG A 145 23.39 6.80 17.18
C ARG A 145 22.62 7.16 15.90
N SER A 146 22.60 6.24 14.95
CA SER A 146 21.91 6.45 13.68
C SER A 146 21.16 5.21 13.19
N ILE A 147 20.11 5.45 12.40
CA ILE A 147 19.41 4.42 11.67
C ILE A 147 19.60 4.72 10.18
N ALA A 148 20.31 3.85 9.45
CA ALA A 148 20.54 3.99 8.03
C ALA A 148 19.66 3.02 7.22
N VAL A 149 19.18 3.47 6.05
CA VAL A 149 18.46 2.63 5.10
C VAL A 149 19.29 2.46 3.84
N GLU A 150 19.62 1.23 3.51
CA GLU A 150 20.48 0.85 2.39
C GLU A 150 19.79 -0.10 1.41
N GLY A 151 20.35 -0.29 0.24
CA GLY A 151 19.99 -1.35 -0.72
C GLY A 151 19.06 -0.90 -1.83
N ALA A 152 18.30 -1.84 -2.37
CA ALA A 152 17.52 -1.69 -3.59
C ALA A 152 16.31 -0.76 -3.41
N THR A 153 15.98 -0.02 -4.46
CA THR A 153 14.69 0.67 -4.60
C THR A 153 13.68 -0.31 -5.17
N ILE A 154 12.59 -0.53 -4.47
CA ILE A 154 11.54 -1.47 -4.88
C ILE A 154 10.16 -0.86 -4.64
N ASP A 155 9.26 -1.11 -5.57
CA ASP A 155 7.83 -0.80 -5.42
C ASP A 155 7.10 -2.03 -4.92
N ILE A 156 6.34 -1.89 -3.83
CA ILE A 156 5.54 -2.97 -3.28
C ILE A 156 4.09 -2.52 -3.07
N PRO A 157 3.11 -3.43 -3.17
CA PRO A 157 1.73 -3.11 -2.85
C PRO A 157 1.58 -2.57 -1.43
N THR A 158 0.72 -1.55 -1.26
CA THR A 158 0.47 -0.92 0.05
C THR A 158 0.04 -1.95 1.10
N VAL A 159 -0.69 -2.98 0.71
CA VAL A 159 -1.10 -4.10 1.59
C VAL A 159 0.08 -4.87 2.20
N LEU A 160 1.24 -4.90 1.54
CA LEU A 160 2.48 -5.48 2.07
C LEU A 160 3.32 -4.44 2.83
N ALA A 161 3.29 -3.19 2.42
CA ALA A 161 4.06 -2.12 3.05
C ALA A 161 3.67 -1.90 4.52
N ILE A 162 2.37 -2.02 4.85
CA ILE A 162 1.86 -1.89 6.22
C ILE A 162 2.48 -2.92 7.16
N PRO A 163 2.30 -4.24 6.97
CA PRO A 163 2.88 -5.23 7.87
C PRO A 163 4.41 -5.19 7.89
N LEU A 164 5.07 -4.92 6.75
CA LEU A 164 6.53 -4.78 6.71
C LEU A 164 7.02 -3.56 7.49
N GLY A 165 6.34 -2.42 7.42
CA GLY A 165 6.65 -1.25 8.23
C GLY A 165 6.56 -1.53 9.73
N PHE A 166 5.57 -2.30 10.17
CA PHE A 166 5.46 -2.74 11.56
C PHE A 166 6.59 -3.68 11.97
N ILE A 167 6.92 -4.65 11.12
CA ILE A 167 8.04 -5.57 11.37
C ILE A 167 9.32 -4.77 11.58
N VAL A 168 9.62 -3.85 10.66
CA VAL A 168 10.82 -3.00 10.74
C VAL A 168 10.83 -2.14 12.01
N ASN A 169 9.70 -1.49 12.32
CA ASN A 169 9.56 -0.69 13.53
C ASN A 169 9.83 -1.51 14.81
N GLU A 170 9.27 -2.71 14.92
CA GLU A 170 9.50 -3.59 16.08
C GLU A 170 10.96 -4.08 16.16
N LEU A 171 11.56 -4.43 15.01
CA LEU A 171 12.94 -4.87 14.96
C LEU A 171 13.91 -3.72 15.32
N ILE A 172 13.70 -2.50 14.78
CA ILE A 172 14.50 -1.31 15.14
C ILE A 172 14.35 -1.00 16.64
N THR A 173 13.13 -1.00 17.17
CA THR A 173 12.89 -0.74 18.60
C THR A 173 13.56 -1.78 19.49
N ASN A 174 13.62 -3.04 19.06
CA ASN A 174 14.35 -4.08 19.77
C ASN A 174 15.87 -3.85 19.67
N SER A 175 16.39 -3.58 18.48
CA SER A 175 17.80 -3.30 18.27
C SER A 175 18.27 -2.07 19.05
N ALA A 176 17.49 -1.00 19.12
CA ALA A 176 17.82 0.22 19.86
C ALA A 176 18.06 0.00 21.36
N LYS A 177 17.48 -1.06 21.94
CA LYS A 177 17.72 -1.43 23.35
C LYS A 177 19.12 -2.01 23.58
N TYR A 178 19.75 -2.57 22.56
CA TYR A 178 20.98 -3.34 22.65
C TYR A 178 22.10 -2.80 21.78
N ALA A 179 21.79 -2.08 20.70
CA ALA A 179 22.76 -1.46 19.81
C ALA A 179 23.64 -0.46 20.56
N LYS A 180 24.90 -0.38 20.15
CA LYS A 180 25.85 0.59 20.70
C LYS A 180 25.72 1.93 19.99
N SER A 181 25.72 1.92 18.65
CA SER A 181 25.75 3.15 17.83
C SER A 181 24.81 3.06 16.62
N ASN A 182 24.87 1.99 15.83
CA ASN A 182 24.27 1.98 14.50
C ASN A 182 23.25 0.86 14.33
N ILE A 183 22.15 1.21 13.68
CA ILE A 183 21.16 0.25 13.18
C ILE A 183 21.09 0.45 11.67
N THR A 184 21.18 -0.65 10.91
CA THR A 184 21.07 -0.60 9.45
C THR A 184 19.85 -1.40 9.01
N VAL A 185 18.99 -0.78 8.21
CA VAL A 185 17.88 -1.44 7.51
C VAL A 185 18.30 -1.63 6.06
N ARG A 186 18.36 -2.87 5.59
CA ARG A 186 18.81 -3.19 4.24
C ARG A 186 17.73 -3.88 3.43
N LEU A 187 17.49 -3.36 2.22
CA LEU A 187 16.60 -3.95 1.22
C LEU A 187 17.41 -4.64 0.14
N GLU A 188 17.11 -5.90 -0.14
CA GLU A 188 17.73 -6.66 -1.21
C GLU A 188 16.67 -7.36 -2.07
N THR A 189 17.00 -7.54 -3.35
CA THR A 189 16.16 -8.25 -4.31
C THR A 189 16.98 -9.36 -4.96
N SER A 190 16.43 -10.55 -4.96
CA SER A 190 17.03 -11.72 -5.59
C SER A 190 16.02 -12.40 -6.52
N PRO A 191 16.41 -12.78 -7.74
CA PRO A 191 15.54 -13.51 -8.65
C PRO A 191 15.03 -14.86 -8.10
N SER A 192 15.77 -15.46 -7.17
CA SER A 192 15.45 -16.78 -6.61
C SER A 192 14.64 -16.74 -5.32
N ILE A 193 14.75 -15.64 -4.55
CA ILE A 193 14.15 -15.54 -3.20
C ILE A 193 13.04 -14.49 -3.16
N GLY A 194 12.99 -13.58 -4.14
CA GLY A 194 12.12 -12.40 -4.10
C GLY A 194 12.82 -11.23 -3.42
N HIS A 195 12.15 -10.61 -2.47
CA HIS A 195 12.68 -9.48 -1.72
C HIS A 195 13.05 -9.91 -0.31
N SER A 196 14.04 -9.24 0.27
CA SER A 196 14.36 -9.36 1.68
C SER A 196 14.59 -8.00 2.32
N ILE A 197 14.19 -7.89 3.58
CA ILE A 197 14.49 -6.77 4.44
C ILE A 197 15.24 -7.26 5.66
N SER A 198 16.39 -6.67 5.93
CA SER A 198 17.23 -7.04 7.07
C SER A 198 17.39 -5.85 7.99
N VAL A 199 17.25 -6.07 9.30
CA VAL A 199 17.60 -5.10 10.35
C VAL A 199 18.82 -5.63 11.06
N LEU A 200 19.91 -4.87 11.02
CA LEU A 200 21.21 -5.19 11.58
C LEU A 200 21.55 -4.20 12.69
N ASP A 201 22.05 -4.67 13.80
CA ASP A 201 22.60 -3.84 14.88
C ASP A 201 24.06 -4.18 15.18
N ASP A 202 24.75 -3.30 15.89
CA ASP A 202 26.13 -3.43 16.33
C ASP A 202 26.27 -3.77 17.83
N GLY A 203 25.20 -4.31 18.42
CA GLY A 203 25.13 -4.68 19.82
C GLY A 203 25.98 -5.90 20.23
N PRO A 204 25.75 -6.46 21.42
CA PRO A 204 26.48 -7.64 21.91
C PRO A 204 26.11 -8.94 21.18
N GLY A 205 25.09 -8.91 20.32
CA GLY A 205 24.54 -10.10 19.65
C GLY A 205 23.49 -10.82 20.50
N LEU A 206 23.00 -11.93 19.97
CA LEU A 206 21.97 -12.74 20.59
C LEU A 206 22.60 -13.86 21.44
N PRO A 207 21.96 -14.26 22.56
CA PRO A 207 22.37 -15.47 23.28
C PRO A 207 22.38 -16.71 22.37
N ALA A 208 23.31 -17.64 22.59
CA ALA A 208 23.44 -18.84 21.77
C ALA A 208 22.16 -19.70 21.70
N ALA A 209 21.30 -19.63 22.73
CA ALA A 209 20.01 -20.32 22.81
C ALA A 209 18.81 -19.40 22.52
N PHE A 210 19.02 -18.32 21.77
CA PHE A 210 17.92 -17.41 21.44
C PHE A 210 16.93 -18.10 20.49
N ASP A 211 15.71 -18.29 20.98
CA ASP A 211 14.58 -18.77 20.19
C ASP A 211 13.52 -17.64 20.10
N PRO A 212 13.26 -17.11 18.91
CA PRO A 212 12.25 -16.07 18.73
C PRO A 212 10.84 -16.53 19.11
N ALA A 213 10.52 -17.83 18.95
CA ALA A 213 9.22 -18.41 19.31
C ALA A 213 9.06 -18.55 20.83
N ALA A 214 10.13 -18.82 21.56
CA ALA A 214 10.17 -18.89 23.03
C ALA A 214 10.38 -17.52 23.69
N SER A 215 10.61 -16.47 22.89
CA SER A 215 10.78 -15.11 23.42
C SER A 215 9.55 -14.67 24.22
N LYS A 216 9.77 -14.26 25.46
CA LYS A 216 8.70 -13.72 26.34
C LYS A 216 8.18 -12.37 25.85
N GLY A 217 8.90 -11.71 24.96
CA GLY A 217 8.55 -10.39 24.43
C GLY A 217 7.41 -10.43 23.41
N LEU A 218 6.36 -9.62 23.61
CA LEU A 218 5.23 -9.52 22.69
C LEU A 218 5.66 -9.07 21.29
N GLY A 219 6.73 -8.24 21.15
CA GLY A 219 7.23 -7.74 19.88
C GLY A 219 7.61 -8.83 18.90
N MET A 220 8.40 -9.82 19.31
CA MET A 220 8.80 -10.93 18.45
C MET A 220 7.60 -11.82 18.04
N LYS A 221 6.59 -11.95 18.90
CA LYS A 221 5.34 -12.65 18.56
C LYS A 221 4.55 -11.90 17.49
N ILE A 222 4.50 -10.57 17.57
CA ILE A 222 3.88 -9.71 16.55
C ILE A 222 4.64 -9.84 15.24
N VAL A 223 5.97 -9.72 15.26
CA VAL A 223 6.82 -9.93 14.07
C VAL A 223 6.54 -11.28 13.44
N GLY A 224 6.56 -12.38 14.20
CA GLY A 224 6.28 -13.72 13.70
C GLY A 224 4.88 -13.87 13.11
N SER A 225 3.86 -13.23 13.69
CA SER A 225 2.49 -13.23 13.16
C SER A 225 2.39 -12.47 11.84
N LEU A 226 2.99 -11.28 11.76
CA LEU A 226 2.97 -10.45 10.56
C LEU A 226 3.77 -11.09 9.42
N VAL A 227 4.92 -11.70 9.71
CA VAL A 227 5.71 -12.46 8.73
C VAL A 227 4.88 -13.60 8.13
N LYS A 228 4.16 -14.34 8.96
CA LYS A 228 3.23 -15.39 8.47
C LYS A 228 2.10 -14.80 7.62
N GLN A 229 1.53 -13.67 8.02
CA GLN A 229 0.45 -12.98 7.29
C GLN A 229 0.86 -12.61 5.87
N ILE A 230 2.12 -12.17 5.66
CA ILE A 230 2.64 -11.81 4.34
C ILE A 230 3.19 -13.02 3.56
N GLY A 231 3.09 -14.23 4.10
CA GLY A 231 3.67 -15.43 3.49
C GLY A 231 5.19 -15.42 3.43
N GLY A 232 5.84 -14.67 4.33
CA GLY A 232 7.28 -14.53 4.42
C GLY A 232 7.94 -15.52 5.39
N GLU A 233 9.26 -15.41 5.50
CA GLU A 233 10.09 -16.18 6.43
C GLU A 233 11.00 -15.23 7.22
N LEU A 234 11.13 -15.47 8.53
CA LEU A 234 12.05 -14.75 9.42
C LEU A 234 13.28 -15.61 9.67
N GLN A 235 14.44 -15.09 9.32
CA GLN A 235 15.74 -15.67 9.62
C GLN A 235 16.49 -14.77 10.58
N ILE A 236 17.23 -15.37 11.50
CA ILE A 236 18.01 -14.68 12.53
C ILE A 236 19.43 -15.21 12.49
N ALA A 237 20.38 -14.28 12.39
CA ALA A 237 21.80 -14.59 12.31
C ALA A 237 22.61 -13.65 13.20
N PRO A 238 23.83 -14.02 13.58
CA PRO A 238 24.79 -13.07 14.13
C PRO A 238 25.06 -11.93 13.16
N GLY A 239 25.28 -10.73 13.68
CA GLY A 239 25.67 -9.59 12.88
C GLY A 239 27.05 -9.74 12.23
N LYS A 240 27.49 -8.72 11.48
CA LYS A 240 28.78 -8.73 10.79
C LYS A 240 29.92 -8.96 11.81
N SER A 241 30.84 -9.87 11.46
CA SER A 241 32.01 -10.23 12.31
C SER A 241 31.62 -10.79 13.69
N GLY A 242 30.46 -11.39 13.83
CA GLY A 242 30.00 -12.00 15.08
C GLY A 242 29.54 -10.99 16.15
N ARG A 243 29.42 -9.72 15.82
CA ARG A 243 28.89 -8.68 16.68
C ARG A 243 27.51 -8.26 16.21
N GLY A 244 26.61 -7.94 17.20
CA GLY A 244 25.25 -7.56 16.91
C GLY A 244 24.36 -8.72 16.46
N ALA A 245 23.15 -8.39 16.06
CA ALA A 245 22.16 -9.30 15.50
C ALA A 245 21.73 -8.86 14.10
N CYS A 246 21.33 -9.82 13.29
CA CYS A 246 20.74 -9.61 11.98
C CYS A 246 19.41 -10.35 11.90
N PHE A 247 18.33 -9.62 11.73
CA PHE A 247 16.98 -10.15 11.51
C PHE A 247 16.61 -9.91 10.05
N THR A 248 16.40 -10.98 9.30
CA THR A 248 16.05 -10.91 7.87
C THR A 248 14.67 -11.49 7.65
N VAL A 249 13.82 -10.72 7.00
CA VAL A 249 12.49 -11.16 6.55
C VAL A 249 12.50 -11.25 5.03
N THR A 250 12.23 -12.44 4.51
CA THR A 250 12.04 -12.67 3.08
C THR A 250 10.55 -12.63 2.74
N PHE A 251 10.21 -12.05 1.59
CA PHE A 251 8.82 -11.95 1.13
C PHE A 251 8.76 -11.88 -0.40
N CYS A 252 7.59 -12.25 -0.95
CA CYS A 252 7.32 -12.15 -2.37
C CYS A 252 6.33 -11.01 -2.62
N SER A 253 6.59 -10.18 -3.63
CA SER A 253 5.60 -9.21 -4.13
C SER A 253 4.83 -9.84 -5.29
N PRO A 254 3.48 -9.74 -5.35
CA PRO A 254 2.72 -10.14 -6.52
C PRO A 254 3.20 -9.34 -7.74
N GLY A 255 3.76 -10.02 -8.73
CA GLY A 255 4.37 -9.41 -9.93
C GLY A 255 5.77 -9.91 -10.24
N LEU A 256 6.52 -10.44 -9.26
CA LEU A 256 7.71 -11.24 -9.54
C LEU A 256 7.30 -12.71 -9.71
N VAL A 257 7.25 -13.18 -10.95
CA VAL A 257 7.13 -14.61 -11.25
C VAL A 257 8.45 -15.27 -10.86
N ILE A 258 8.51 -15.79 -9.65
CA ILE A 258 9.63 -16.64 -9.24
C ILE A 258 9.40 -18.00 -9.90
N ASN A 259 10.14 -18.31 -10.96
CA ASN A 259 10.25 -19.67 -11.45
C ASN A 259 10.91 -20.52 -10.34
N ARG A 260 10.11 -21.20 -9.55
CA ARG A 260 10.60 -22.28 -8.68
C ARG A 260 10.92 -23.46 -9.59
N THR A 261 12.19 -23.61 -9.96
CA THR A 261 12.76 -24.85 -10.52
C THR A 261 13.09 -25.79 -9.37
#